data_648731323b0926afc27624261f367397
#
_entry.id   648731323b0926afc27624261f367397
#
_cell.length_a   1.000
_cell.length_b   1.000
_cell.length_c   1.000
_cell.angle_alpha   90.00
_cell.angle_beta   90.00
_cell.angle_gamma   90.00
#
_symmetry.space_group_name_H-M   'P 1'
#
loop_
_entity.id
_entity.type
_entity.pdbx_description
1 polymer ?
#
loop_
_entity_poly.entity_id
_entity_poly.type
_entity_poly.pdbx_seq_one_letter_code
_entity_poly.pdbx_strand_id
1 'polypeptide(L)'
;MESTNPKQQGNPMNPKDPPKTLTQPPAKKRLATVWLTGCSGCHMSFLDLDEWLFELADLADIVYSPVASDRKTYPKAVDICLVEGGVGTSDNLRLIRQVRQRTRVLIAFGDCAITANVPGMRNNLGGIDAVLATAYGTTAQVFSQLPEDSGPVPKLLDQVLPVHELVPVDLYLPGCPPSASRIRAALEPLLHDL
;
A
#
# COMPACT_ATOMS: atom_id res chain seq x y z
N MET A 1 -31.97 -5.77 58.12
CA MET A 1 -32.89 -5.45 57.01
C MET A 1 -32.12 -5.70 55.70
N GLU A 2 -32.21 -6.93 55.21
CA GLU A 2 -31.58 -7.35 53.95
C GLU A 2 -32.55 -7.06 52.80
N SER A 3 -32.12 -6.26 51.82
CA SER A 3 -32.87 -5.99 50.60
C SER A 3 -32.42 -6.99 49.53
N THR A 4 -33.27 -7.96 49.25
CA THR A 4 -33.12 -8.95 48.19
C THR A 4 -33.37 -8.34 46.82
N ASN A 5 -32.35 -8.40 45.96
CA ASN A 5 -32.42 -8.00 44.56
C ASN A 5 -33.12 -9.10 43.73
N PRO A 6 -34.19 -8.82 42.95
CA PRO A 6 -34.84 -9.84 42.15
C PRO A 6 -34.00 -10.18 40.91
N LYS A 7 -33.65 -11.48 40.82
CA LYS A 7 -33.04 -12.09 39.64
C LYS A 7 -33.95 -11.89 38.41
N GLN A 8 -33.41 -11.22 37.37
CA GLN A 8 -34.03 -11.22 36.05
C GLN A 8 -33.98 -12.64 35.47
N GLN A 9 -35.11 -13.31 35.48
CA GLN A 9 -35.30 -14.59 34.77
C GLN A 9 -35.43 -14.28 33.26
N GLY A 10 -34.45 -14.73 32.47
CA GLY A 10 -34.53 -14.70 31.01
C GLY A 10 -35.71 -15.52 30.51
N ASN A 11 -36.55 -14.93 29.68
CA ASN A 11 -37.69 -15.56 29.06
C ASN A 11 -37.25 -16.75 28.20
N PRO A 12 -37.78 -17.99 28.36
CA PRO A 12 -37.39 -19.13 27.54
C PRO A 12 -37.80 -18.91 26.09
N MET A 13 -36.88 -19.19 25.15
CA MET A 13 -37.11 -19.09 23.71
C MET A 13 -38.32 -19.94 23.28
N ASN A 14 -39.28 -19.30 22.59
CA ASN A 14 -40.42 -19.97 22.00
C ASN A 14 -39.95 -20.80 20.78
N PRO A 15 -40.24 -22.12 20.69
CA PRO A 15 -39.81 -22.95 19.56
C PRO A 15 -40.40 -22.57 18.18
N LYS A 16 -41.33 -21.61 18.15
CA LYS A 16 -41.97 -21.12 16.93
C LYS A 16 -41.39 -19.81 16.41
N ASP A 17 -40.43 -19.21 17.10
CA ASP A 17 -39.78 -18.02 16.59
C ASP A 17 -38.83 -18.40 15.42
N PRO A 18 -38.92 -17.72 14.27
CA PRO A 18 -37.99 -17.98 13.17
C PRO A 18 -36.55 -17.72 13.65
N PRO A 19 -35.58 -18.54 13.21
CA PRO A 19 -34.20 -18.33 13.59
C PRO A 19 -33.82 -16.89 13.26
N LYS A 20 -33.29 -16.15 14.26
CA LYS A 20 -32.69 -14.83 14.01
C LYS A 20 -31.65 -15.02 12.94
N THR A 21 -31.93 -14.52 11.74
CA THR A 21 -30.95 -14.46 10.67
C THR A 21 -29.79 -13.62 11.21
N LEU A 22 -28.70 -14.28 11.54
CA LEU A 22 -27.45 -13.60 11.85
C LEU A 22 -27.04 -12.91 10.56
N THR A 23 -27.36 -11.64 10.45
CA THR A 23 -26.81 -10.79 9.37
C THR A 23 -25.29 -10.86 9.53
N GLN A 24 -24.64 -11.55 8.61
CA GLN A 24 -23.19 -11.54 8.56
C GLN A 24 -22.73 -10.07 8.47
N PRO A 25 -21.73 -9.67 9.26
CA PRO A 25 -21.18 -8.32 9.12
C PRO A 25 -20.76 -8.12 7.66
N PRO A 26 -20.90 -6.91 7.12
CA PRO A 26 -20.48 -6.62 5.75
C PRO A 26 -19.02 -7.07 5.56
N ALA A 27 -18.75 -7.71 4.42
CA ALA A 27 -17.41 -8.20 4.15
C ALA A 27 -16.42 -7.03 4.15
N LYS A 28 -15.35 -7.13 4.93
CA LYS A 28 -14.30 -6.11 4.99
C LYS A 28 -13.69 -5.86 3.61
N LYS A 29 -13.31 -4.62 3.34
CA LYS A 29 -12.60 -4.25 2.11
C LYS A 29 -11.19 -4.84 2.12
N ARG A 30 -10.70 -5.21 0.96
CA ARG A 30 -9.35 -5.75 0.79
C ARG A 30 -8.39 -4.62 0.42
N LEU A 31 -7.64 -4.15 1.42
CA LEU A 31 -6.66 -3.07 1.30
C LEU A 31 -5.25 -3.63 1.06
N ALA A 32 -4.53 -3.04 0.12
CA ALA A 32 -3.12 -3.31 -0.11
C ALA A 32 -2.29 -2.03 -0.09
N THR A 33 -1.02 -2.15 0.27
CA THR A 33 -0.02 -1.10 0.05
C THR A 33 1.17 -1.67 -0.72
N VAL A 34 1.76 -0.87 -1.59
CA VAL A 34 2.90 -1.27 -2.43
C VAL A 34 3.98 -0.20 -2.32
N TRP A 35 5.21 -0.65 -2.14
CA TRP A 35 6.40 0.21 -2.13
C TRP A 35 7.27 -0.12 -3.35
N LEU A 36 7.41 0.83 -4.25
CA LEU A 36 8.27 0.78 -5.42
C LEU A 36 9.63 1.46 -5.11
N THR A 37 10.16 2.27 -6.02
CA THR A 37 11.36 3.06 -5.76
C THR A 37 10.99 4.33 -4.99
N GLY A 38 11.28 4.37 -3.72
CA GLY A 38 10.96 5.48 -2.80
C GLY A 38 11.61 5.30 -1.44
N CYS A 39 11.38 6.25 -0.54
CA CYS A 39 12.01 6.30 0.79
C CYS A 39 11.18 5.62 1.90
N SER A 40 10.00 5.10 1.61
CA SER A 40 8.98 4.60 2.55
C SER A 40 8.32 5.65 3.46
N GLY A 41 8.58 6.94 3.25
CA GLY A 41 7.99 8.01 4.06
C GLY A 41 6.47 8.04 4.04
N CYS A 42 5.86 7.69 2.90
CA CYS A 42 4.40 7.61 2.80
C CYS A 42 3.84 6.45 3.63
N HIS A 43 4.53 5.29 3.68
CA HIS A 43 4.16 4.19 4.57
C HIS A 43 4.32 4.58 6.04
N MET A 44 5.34 5.35 6.41
CA MET A 44 5.47 5.86 7.78
C MET A 44 4.31 6.79 8.14
N SER A 45 3.96 7.72 7.24
CA SER A 45 2.80 8.59 7.45
C SER A 45 1.46 7.82 7.47
N PHE A 46 1.37 6.66 6.80
CA PHE A 46 0.23 5.76 6.96
C PHE A 46 0.17 5.15 8.37
N LEU A 47 1.30 4.84 8.98
CA LEU A 47 1.33 4.35 10.36
C LEU A 47 1.01 5.46 11.37
N ASP A 48 1.24 6.74 11.04
CA ASP A 48 0.86 7.91 11.84
C ASP A 48 -0.68 8.16 11.86
N LEU A 49 -1.47 7.26 11.27
CA LEU A 49 -2.94 7.24 11.45
C LEU A 49 -3.33 6.87 12.90
N ASP A 50 -2.38 6.41 13.70
CA ASP A 50 -2.49 6.13 15.13
C ASP A 50 -3.73 5.28 15.47
N GLU A 51 -4.60 5.74 16.37
CA GLU A 51 -5.80 5.01 16.80
C GLU A 51 -6.78 4.71 15.66
N TRP A 52 -6.78 5.52 14.58
CA TRP A 52 -7.65 5.23 13.43
C TRP A 52 -7.29 3.91 12.73
N LEU A 53 -6.10 3.38 12.93
CA LEU A 53 -5.73 2.05 12.42
C LEU A 53 -6.61 0.93 13.00
N PHE A 54 -7.14 1.10 14.21
CA PHE A 54 -8.09 0.14 14.79
C PHE A 54 -9.44 0.21 14.07
N GLU A 55 -9.94 1.44 13.80
CA GLU A 55 -11.16 1.63 13.00
C GLU A 55 -10.98 1.08 11.58
N LEU A 56 -9.82 1.34 10.96
CA LEU A 56 -9.46 0.78 9.65
C LEU A 56 -9.47 -0.75 9.66
N ALA A 57 -8.97 -1.38 10.71
CA ALA A 57 -8.95 -2.83 10.84
C ALA A 57 -10.37 -3.44 10.97
N ASP A 58 -11.35 -2.67 11.42
CA ASP A 58 -12.76 -3.10 11.42
C ASP A 58 -13.40 -2.99 10.03
N LEU A 59 -12.94 -2.08 9.18
CA LEU A 59 -13.47 -1.81 7.85
C LEU A 59 -12.75 -2.57 6.73
N ALA A 60 -11.46 -2.85 6.90
CA ALA A 60 -10.62 -3.45 5.88
C ALA A 60 -9.64 -4.50 6.43
N ASP A 61 -9.34 -5.49 5.58
CA ASP A 61 -8.24 -6.42 5.78
C ASP A 61 -7.03 -5.97 4.97
N ILE A 62 -5.87 -5.79 5.60
CA ILE A 62 -4.61 -5.53 4.90
C ILE A 62 -4.13 -6.86 4.30
N VAL A 63 -4.40 -7.03 3.00
CA VAL A 63 -4.13 -8.29 2.31
C VAL A 63 -2.73 -8.37 1.69
N TYR A 64 -2.06 -7.23 1.57
CA TYR A 64 -0.68 -7.11 1.11
C TYR A 64 -0.08 -5.78 1.56
N SER A 65 1.10 -5.80 2.18
CA SER A 65 1.85 -4.60 2.56
C SER A 65 3.31 -4.94 2.80
N PRO A 66 4.27 -4.14 2.35
CA PRO A 66 5.68 -4.37 2.64
C PRO A 66 6.04 -4.13 4.11
N VAL A 67 5.21 -3.40 4.86
CA VAL A 67 5.48 -3.03 6.26
C VAL A 67 4.56 -3.72 7.28
N ALA A 68 3.40 -4.24 6.85
CA ALA A 68 2.39 -4.82 7.73
C ALA A 68 2.00 -6.27 7.38
N SER A 69 2.66 -6.89 6.38
CA SER A 69 2.35 -8.26 5.96
C SER A 69 3.62 -8.96 5.46
N ASP A 70 3.76 -10.24 5.76
CA ASP A 70 4.84 -11.11 5.25
C ASP A 70 4.50 -11.75 3.90
N ARG A 71 3.34 -11.47 3.33
CA ARG A 71 2.90 -12.00 2.04
C ARG A 71 3.81 -11.52 0.90
N LYS A 72 4.41 -12.47 0.16
CA LYS A 72 5.37 -12.19 -0.92
C LYS A 72 4.73 -12.05 -2.31
N THR A 73 3.48 -12.50 -2.47
CA THR A 73 2.79 -12.45 -3.76
C THR A 73 1.56 -11.56 -3.67
N TYR A 74 1.45 -10.59 -4.59
CA TYR A 74 0.29 -9.70 -4.66
C TYR A 74 -0.99 -10.50 -4.94
N PRO A 75 -2.04 -10.38 -4.10
CA PRO A 75 -3.26 -11.17 -4.21
C PRO A 75 -4.14 -10.75 -5.39
N LYS A 76 -5.15 -11.55 -5.68
CA LYS A 76 -6.24 -11.19 -6.61
C LYS A 76 -7.35 -10.45 -5.86
N ALA A 77 -8.19 -9.72 -6.59
CA ALA A 77 -9.40 -9.06 -6.08
C ALA A 77 -9.11 -8.12 -4.90
N VAL A 78 -8.19 -7.19 -5.07
CA VAL A 78 -7.92 -6.10 -4.12
C VAL A 78 -8.88 -4.96 -4.41
N ASP A 79 -9.53 -4.42 -3.38
CA ASP A 79 -10.47 -3.31 -3.55
C ASP A 79 -9.73 -1.99 -3.67
N ILE A 80 -8.78 -1.72 -2.77
CA ILE A 80 -8.01 -0.47 -2.72
C ILE A 80 -6.53 -0.78 -2.61
N CYS A 81 -5.70 -0.11 -3.39
CA CYS A 81 -4.24 -0.20 -3.28
C CYS A 81 -3.59 1.18 -3.25
N LEU A 82 -2.82 1.46 -2.20
CA LEU A 82 -1.93 2.61 -2.08
C LEU A 82 -0.56 2.23 -2.67
N VAL A 83 -0.12 2.93 -3.71
CA VAL A 83 1.17 2.68 -4.37
C VAL A 83 2.12 3.83 -4.08
N GLU A 84 3.13 3.58 -3.26
CA GLU A 84 4.23 4.51 -2.97
C GLU A 84 5.42 4.28 -3.90
N GLY A 85 6.08 5.36 -4.29
CA GLY A 85 7.33 5.33 -5.05
C GLY A 85 7.14 5.41 -6.57
N GLY A 86 8.19 5.81 -7.26
CA GLY A 86 8.27 5.78 -8.72
C GLY A 86 8.64 4.39 -9.26
N VAL A 87 8.46 4.17 -10.53
CA VAL A 87 8.83 2.92 -11.20
C VAL A 87 10.25 3.05 -11.75
N GLY A 88 11.22 2.52 -11.03
CA GLY A 88 12.65 2.68 -11.34
C GLY A 88 13.37 1.40 -11.71
N THR A 89 12.75 0.23 -11.57
CA THR A 89 13.36 -1.08 -11.85
C THR A 89 12.43 -1.98 -12.65
N SER A 90 13.00 -3.01 -13.28
CA SER A 90 12.24 -4.04 -14.00
C SER A 90 11.21 -4.76 -13.10
N ASP A 91 11.55 -4.94 -11.82
CA ASP A 91 10.66 -5.56 -10.85
C ASP A 91 9.49 -4.65 -10.47
N ASN A 92 9.76 -3.35 -10.31
CA ASN A 92 8.69 -2.36 -10.11
C ASN A 92 7.71 -2.36 -11.28
N LEU A 93 8.23 -2.39 -12.52
CA LEU A 93 7.39 -2.42 -13.73
C LEU A 93 6.53 -3.66 -13.80
N ARG A 94 7.08 -4.82 -13.48
CA ARG A 94 6.33 -6.08 -13.43
C ARG A 94 5.26 -6.03 -12.33
N LEU A 95 5.63 -5.56 -11.13
CA LEU A 95 4.73 -5.48 -9.98
C LEU A 95 3.57 -4.51 -10.25
N ILE A 96 3.84 -3.29 -10.73
CA ILE A 96 2.76 -2.29 -10.93
C ILE A 96 1.72 -2.73 -11.98
N ARG A 97 2.16 -3.41 -13.04
CA ARG A 97 1.25 -4.00 -14.03
C ARG A 97 0.37 -5.08 -13.41
N GLN A 98 0.94 -5.93 -12.55
CA GLN A 98 0.18 -6.95 -11.82
C GLN A 98 -0.80 -6.32 -10.83
N VAL A 99 -0.37 -5.28 -10.10
CA VAL A 99 -1.19 -4.53 -9.15
C VAL A 99 -2.40 -3.95 -9.86
N ARG A 100 -2.21 -3.25 -11.00
CA ARG A 100 -3.33 -2.67 -11.75
C ARG A 100 -4.36 -3.71 -12.20
N GLN A 101 -3.90 -4.86 -12.68
CA GLN A 101 -4.79 -5.94 -13.14
C GLN A 101 -5.63 -6.59 -12.04
N ARG A 102 -5.23 -6.43 -10.78
CA ARG A 102 -5.82 -7.13 -9.63
C ARG A 102 -6.47 -6.19 -8.61
N THR A 103 -6.49 -4.91 -8.90
CA THR A 103 -6.96 -3.86 -7.99
C THR A 103 -8.12 -3.09 -8.62
N ARG A 104 -9.17 -2.85 -7.85
CA ARG A 104 -10.31 -2.05 -8.27
C ARG A 104 -9.98 -0.56 -8.29
N VAL A 105 -9.52 -0.01 -7.17
CA VAL A 105 -9.10 1.39 -7.02
C VAL A 105 -7.62 1.47 -6.71
N LEU A 106 -6.84 2.04 -7.63
CA LEU A 106 -5.41 2.26 -7.49
C LEU A 106 -5.13 3.72 -7.20
N ILE A 107 -4.44 3.98 -6.08
CA ILE A 107 -4.11 5.31 -5.61
C ILE A 107 -2.60 5.54 -5.75
N ALA A 108 -2.18 6.54 -6.52
CA ALA A 108 -0.81 7.02 -6.51
C ALA A 108 -0.56 7.79 -5.21
N PHE A 109 0.26 7.20 -4.33
CA PHE A 109 0.45 7.60 -2.94
C PHE A 109 1.79 8.31 -2.75
N GLY A 110 1.71 9.62 -2.57
CA GLY A 110 2.87 10.50 -2.41
C GLY A 110 3.51 10.94 -3.72
N ASP A 111 4.32 11.98 -3.63
CA ASP A 111 4.88 12.67 -4.81
C ASP A 111 5.79 11.77 -5.66
N CYS A 112 6.47 10.78 -5.07
CA CYS A 112 7.29 9.84 -5.85
C CYS A 112 6.45 8.99 -6.82
N ALA A 113 5.24 8.59 -6.43
CA ALA A 113 4.32 7.87 -7.31
C ALA A 113 3.70 8.76 -8.40
N ILE A 114 3.58 10.06 -8.13
CA ILE A 114 2.88 11.03 -8.98
C ILE A 114 3.82 11.72 -9.97
N THR A 115 5.04 12.05 -9.57
CA THR A 115 5.99 12.86 -10.35
C THR A 115 7.38 12.24 -10.47
N ALA A 116 7.57 11.01 -9.98
CA ALA A 116 8.87 10.36 -9.76
C ALA A 116 9.76 11.08 -8.72
N ASN A 117 9.49 12.32 -8.33
CA ASN A 117 10.14 13.15 -7.30
C ASN A 117 11.61 12.79 -7.01
N VAL A 118 11.95 12.40 -5.78
CA VAL A 118 13.34 12.12 -5.37
C VAL A 118 13.99 11.00 -6.19
N PRO A 119 13.37 9.82 -6.40
CA PRO A 119 13.97 8.79 -7.25
C PRO A 119 14.20 9.24 -8.69
N GLY A 120 13.35 10.14 -9.22
CA GLY A 120 13.47 10.72 -10.56
C GLY A 120 14.67 11.67 -10.74
N MET A 121 15.27 12.14 -9.65
CA MET A 121 16.47 13.01 -9.74
C MET A 121 17.61 12.34 -10.50
N ARG A 122 17.72 11.01 -10.47
CA ARG A 122 18.72 10.29 -11.25
C ARG A 122 18.54 10.37 -12.77
N ASN A 123 17.35 10.73 -13.24
CA ASN A 123 17.06 10.80 -14.67
C ASN A 123 17.92 11.83 -15.41
N ASN A 124 18.50 12.79 -14.68
CA ASN A 124 19.36 13.84 -15.23
C ASN A 124 20.87 13.52 -15.13
N LEU A 125 21.25 12.31 -14.69
CA LEU A 125 22.64 11.95 -14.42
C LEU A 125 23.34 11.23 -15.58
N GLY A 126 22.85 11.35 -16.81
CA GLY A 126 23.51 10.81 -18.00
C GLY A 126 23.26 9.31 -18.26
N GLY A 127 22.17 8.75 -17.70
CA GLY A 127 21.75 7.38 -17.95
C GLY A 127 22.23 6.37 -16.90
N ILE A 128 21.81 5.10 -17.06
CA ILE A 128 22.06 4.02 -16.11
C ILE A 128 23.55 3.77 -15.90
N ASP A 129 24.31 3.72 -16.99
CA ASP A 129 25.75 3.40 -16.92
C ASP A 129 26.53 4.44 -16.12
N ALA A 130 26.20 5.73 -16.27
CA ALA A 130 26.81 6.80 -15.48
C ALA A 130 26.45 6.70 -14.00
N VAL A 131 25.20 6.37 -13.68
CA VAL A 131 24.74 6.17 -12.31
C VAL A 131 25.45 4.97 -11.66
N LEU A 132 25.51 3.83 -12.35
CA LEU A 132 26.17 2.62 -11.86
C LEU A 132 27.68 2.82 -11.73
N ALA A 133 28.33 3.44 -12.69
CA ALA A 133 29.75 3.75 -12.63
C ALA A 133 30.09 4.68 -11.45
N THR A 134 29.23 5.65 -11.15
CA THR A 134 29.41 6.52 -9.99
C THR A 134 29.21 5.74 -8.68
N ALA A 135 28.13 4.97 -8.56
CA ALA A 135 27.79 4.29 -7.31
C ALA A 135 28.73 3.12 -6.98
N TYR A 136 29.14 2.35 -7.98
CA TYR A 136 29.90 1.10 -7.78
C TYR A 136 31.31 1.14 -8.37
N GLY A 137 31.64 2.15 -9.17
CA GLY A 137 32.95 2.32 -9.79
C GLY A 137 33.81 3.32 -9.03
N THR A 138 33.61 4.61 -9.31
CA THR A 138 34.53 5.69 -8.86
C THR A 138 34.45 5.98 -7.35
N THR A 139 33.34 5.70 -6.70
CA THR A 139 33.13 5.95 -5.26
C THR A 139 33.27 4.69 -4.40
N ALA A 140 33.50 3.53 -5.02
CA ALA A 140 33.67 2.28 -4.28
C ALA A 140 34.94 2.29 -3.44
N GLN A 141 34.81 2.11 -2.14
CA GLN A 141 35.94 2.06 -1.19
C GLN A 141 36.66 0.69 -1.18
N VAL A 142 36.05 -0.31 -1.81
CA VAL A 142 36.58 -1.68 -1.88
C VAL A 142 36.62 -2.10 -3.36
N PHE A 143 36.44 -3.34 -3.71
CA PHE A 143 36.45 -3.78 -5.09
C PHE A 143 35.31 -3.17 -5.91
N SER A 144 35.64 -2.47 -6.98
CA SER A 144 34.68 -1.98 -7.96
C SER A 144 34.08 -3.14 -8.72
N GLN A 145 32.79 -3.40 -8.53
CA GLN A 145 32.06 -4.46 -9.25
C GLN A 145 30.66 -3.97 -9.56
N LEU A 146 30.32 -3.95 -10.84
CA LEU A 146 28.94 -3.65 -11.26
C LEU A 146 28.01 -4.84 -10.92
N PRO A 147 26.77 -4.58 -10.51
CA PRO A 147 25.78 -5.62 -10.33
C PRO A 147 25.55 -6.38 -11.65
N GLU A 148 25.64 -7.71 -11.61
CA GLU A 148 25.35 -8.53 -12.78
C GLU A 148 23.84 -8.63 -13.05
N ASP A 149 23.48 -8.69 -14.34
CA ASP A 149 22.08 -8.73 -14.79
C ASP A 149 21.32 -10.02 -14.45
N SER A 150 22.02 -11.04 -13.97
CA SER A 150 21.46 -12.37 -13.71
C SER A 150 21.48 -12.70 -12.22
N GLY A 151 20.58 -12.12 -11.44
CA GLY A 151 20.58 -12.41 -10.01
C GLY A 151 19.38 -11.78 -9.28
N PRO A 152 19.45 -11.73 -7.95
CA PRO A 152 18.39 -11.14 -7.13
C PRO A 152 18.29 -9.62 -7.28
N VAL A 153 19.24 -8.95 -7.93
CA VAL A 153 19.25 -7.51 -8.16
C VAL A 153 18.49 -7.19 -9.45
N PRO A 154 17.37 -6.44 -9.38
CA PRO A 154 16.59 -6.09 -10.57
C PRO A 154 17.32 -5.04 -11.42
N LYS A 155 17.14 -5.12 -12.74
CA LYS A 155 17.66 -4.10 -13.65
C LYS A 155 17.05 -2.74 -13.38
N LEU A 156 17.86 -1.67 -13.40
CA LEU A 156 17.35 -0.32 -13.43
C LEU A 156 16.68 -0.05 -14.78
N LEU A 157 15.59 0.73 -14.76
CA LEU A 157 15.03 1.35 -15.97
C LEU A 157 15.86 2.58 -16.34
N ASP A 158 15.88 2.96 -17.61
CA ASP A 158 16.60 4.16 -18.07
C ASP A 158 16.19 5.40 -17.30
N GLN A 159 14.91 5.49 -17.01
CA GLN A 159 14.33 6.55 -16.19
C GLN A 159 13.45 5.99 -15.10
N VAL A 160 13.32 6.73 -14.01
CA VAL A 160 12.27 6.52 -13.03
C VAL A 160 11.02 7.25 -13.53
N LEU A 161 9.94 6.51 -13.67
CA LEU A 161 8.69 7.04 -14.21
C LEU A 161 7.62 7.14 -13.11
N PRO A 162 6.72 8.14 -13.19
CA PRO A 162 5.50 8.15 -12.41
C PRO A 162 4.62 6.94 -12.72
N VAL A 163 3.79 6.53 -11.75
CA VAL A 163 2.93 5.34 -11.90
C VAL A 163 1.94 5.48 -13.06
N HIS A 164 1.37 6.68 -13.23
CA HIS A 164 0.35 6.94 -14.24
C HIS A 164 0.85 6.88 -15.69
N GLU A 165 2.15 6.98 -15.92
CA GLU A 165 2.72 6.79 -17.27
C GLU A 165 2.73 5.33 -17.71
N LEU A 166 2.57 4.40 -16.78
CA LEU A 166 2.69 2.96 -17.03
C LEU A 166 1.38 2.21 -16.90
N VAL A 167 0.50 2.68 -16.01
CA VAL A 167 -0.82 2.08 -15.75
C VAL A 167 -1.84 3.16 -15.39
N PRO A 168 -3.13 2.99 -15.70
CA PRO A 168 -4.17 3.90 -15.25
C PRO A 168 -4.21 4.01 -13.72
N VAL A 169 -4.31 5.23 -13.20
CA VAL A 169 -4.43 5.57 -11.78
C VAL A 169 -5.82 6.16 -11.55
N ASP A 170 -6.52 5.69 -10.53
CA ASP A 170 -7.88 6.15 -10.23
C ASP A 170 -7.89 7.41 -9.35
N LEU A 171 -6.94 7.49 -8.39
CA LEU A 171 -6.83 8.64 -7.49
C LEU A 171 -5.37 9.02 -7.24
N TYR A 172 -5.15 10.30 -6.94
CA TYR A 172 -3.85 10.87 -6.61
C TYR A 172 -3.86 11.46 -5.20
N LEU A 173 -2.93 11.03 -4.36
CA LEU A 173 -2.77 11.53 -2.99
C LEU A 173 -1.38 12.17 -2.84
N PRO A 174 -1.23 13.46 -3.24
CA PRO A 174 0.06 14.15 -3.24
C PRO A 174 0.52 14.53 -1.84
N GLY A 175 1.84 14.62 -1.69
CA GLY A 175 2.59 15.00 -0.49
C GLY A 175 3.90 14.22 -0.39
N CYS A 176 4.86 14.75 0.37
CA CYS A 176 6.17 14.13 0.57
C CYS A 176 6.55 14.10 2.07
N PRO A 177 5.84 13.25 2.86
CA PRO A 177 4.68 12.44 2.56
C PRO A 177 3.34 13.21 2.65
N PRO A 178 2.21 12.65 2.18
CA PRO A 178 0.88 13.12 2.55
C PRO A 178 0.67 12.96 4.06
N SER A 179 0.02 13.92 4.72
CA SER A 179 -0.26 13.81 6.15
C SER A 179 -1.27 12.71 6.46
N ALA A 180 -1.23 12.14 7.68
CA ALA A 180 -2.17 11.13 8.16
C ALA A 180 -3.64 11.56 7.96
N SER A 181 -3.98 12.82 8.25
CA SER A 181 -5.33 13.35 8.06
C SER A 181 -5.78 13.33 6.58
N ARG A 182 -4.88 13.59 5.63
CA ARG A 182 -5.19 13.49 4.19
C ARG A 182 -5.34 12.04 3.74
N ILE A 183 -4.53 11.13 4.30
CA ILE A 183 -4.63 9.69 4.04
C ILE A 183 -5.99 9.18 4.52
N ARG A 184 -6.39 9.51 5.75
CA ARG A 184 -7.70 9.17 6.31
C ARG A 184 -8.83 9.71 5.42
N ALA A 185 -8.80 10.99 5.08
CA ALA A 185 -9.83 11.64 4.26
C ALA A 185 -9.98 11.01 2.86
N ALA A 186 -8.90 10.45 2.30
CA ALA A 186 -8.95 9.76 1.02
C ALA A 186 -9.48 8.33 1.14
N LEU A 187 -9.19 7.63 2.24
CA LEU A 187 -9.58 6.22 2.42
C LEU A 187 -11.00 6.06 2.95
N GLU A 188 -11.42 6.89 3.90
CA GLU A 188 -12.69 6.76 4.62
C GLU A 188 -13.90 6.66 3.69
N PRO A 189 -14.09 7.52 2.66
CA PRO A 189 -15.19 7.36 1.71
C PRO A 189 -15.13 6.06 0.90
N LEU A 190 -13.93 5.65 0.48
CA LEU A 190 -13.75 4.43 -0.31
C LEU A 190 -14.08 3.16 0.47
N LEU A 191 -13.87 3.17 1.79
CA LEU A 191 -14.16 2.03 2.65
C LEU A 191 -15.67 1.83 2.85
N HIS A 192 -16.46 2.89 2.73
CA HIS A 192 -17.92 2.86 2.89
C HIS A 192 -18.67 2.68 1.56
N ASP A 193 -18.18 3.28 0.46
CA ASP A 193 -18.92 3.40 -0.79
C ASP A 193 -18.59 2.31 -1.84
N LEU A 194 -17.49 1.56 -1.67
CA LEU A 194 -17.09 0.46 -2.56
C LEU A 194 -17.73 -0.86 -2.11
#